data_46b5490e342aa39057b1644b131f8083
#
_entry.id   46b5490e342aa39057b1644b131f8083
#
_cell.length_a   1.000
_cell.length_b   1.000
_cell.length_c   1.000
_cell.angle_alpha   90.00
_cell.angle_beta   90.00
_cell.angle_gamma   90.00
#
_symmetry.space_group_name_H-M   'P 1'
#
loop_
_entity.id
_entity.type
_entity.pdbx_description
1 polymer ?
#
loop_
_entity_poly.entity_id
_entity_poly.type
_entity_poly.pdbx_seq_one_letter_code
_entity_poly.pdbx_strand_id
1 'polypeptide(L)'
;NLREPKLIAVDGRRKSKNTTNADRNSKTNRQQAKLLTAMSVVIPKNGYIIYVDNDHDDLSTGARNHIEYDFYSFDIGKPTSGYNKIKSGVGYKEHDKGFIAYNITGNTQKFKRKNGQEHTIEAKSGLFCKDVGAKTECLSNN
;
A
#
# COMPACT_ATOMS: atom_id res chain seq x y z
N ASN A 1 -20.18 -5.00 19.49
CA ASN A 1 -18.93 -4.54 20.13
C ASN A 1 -17.84 -5.59 19.91
N LEU A 2 -16.75 -5.21 19.24
CA LEU A 2 -15.57 -6.07 19.08
C LEU A 2 -14.82 -6.12 20.43
N ARG A 3 -14.34 -7.31 20.82
CA ARG A 3 -13.45 -7.48 21.98
C ARG A 3 -12.06 -6.94 21.67
N GLU A 4 -11.33 -6.53 22.69
CA GLU A 4 -9.91 -6.15 22.53
C GLU A 4 -9.03 -7.42 22.39
N PRO A 5 -7.97 -7.41 21.55
CA PRO A 5 -7.68 -6.33 20.59
C PRO A 5 -8.68 -6.31 19.42
N LYS A 6 -9.14 -5.11 19.04
CA LYS A 6 -10.05 -4.95 17.89
C LYS A 6 -9.26 -5.16 16.60
N LEU A 7 -9.45 -6.32 15.99
CA LEU A 7 -8.81 -6.69 14.74
C LEU A 7 -9.79 -6.48 13.58
N ILE A 8 -9.32 -5.82 12.54
CA ILE A 8 -10.07 -5.61 11.30
C ILE A 8 -9.25 -6.20 10.16
N ALA A 9 -9.84 -7.11 9.42
CA ALA A 9 -9.30 -7.60 8.15
C ALA A 9 -10.23 -7.14 7.01
N VAL A 10 -9.66 -6.52 6.01
CA VAL A 10 -10.39 -6.09 4.80
C VAL A 10 -9.81 -6.83 3.60
N ASP A 11 -10.67 -7.50 2.86
CA ASP A 11 -10.31 -8.19 1.62
C ASP A 11 -10.61 -7.25 0.44
N GLY A 12 -9.55 -6.79 -0.24
CA GLY A 12 -9.62 -5.99 -1.45
C GLY A 12 -9.44 -6.88 -2.68
N ARG A 13 -10.45 -6.96 -3.53
CA ARG A 13 -10.41 -7.77 -4.76
C ARG A 13 -10.52 -6.90 -6.00
N ARG A 14 -9.74 -7.25 -7.01
CA ARG A 14 -9.91 -6.75 -8.36
C ARG A 14 -10.50 -7.84 -9.24
N LYS A 15 -11.68 -7.60 -9.80
CA LYS A 15 -12.18 -8.42 -10.88
C LYS A 15 -11.55 -7.96 -12.20
N SER A 16 -10.78 -8.83 -12.83
CA SER A 16 -10.26 -8.62 -14.18
C SER A 16 -11.00 -9.52 -15.15
N LYS A 17 -11.24 -9.00 -16.37
CA LYS A 17 -11.79 -9.81 -17.48
C LYS A 17 -10.73 -10.76 -18.05
N ASN A 18 -9.45 -10.42 -17.87
CA ASN A 18 -8.32 -11.19 -18.38
C ASN A 18 -7.54 -11.77 -17.21
N THR A 19 -7.38 -13.05 -17.22
CA THR A 19 -6.80 -13.87 -16.15
C THR A 19 -5.36 -14.23 -16.40
N THR A 20 -4.74 -13.53 -17.34
CA THR A 20 -3.37 -13.79 -17.79
C THR A 20 -2.34 -13.19 -16.84
N ASN A 21 -1.14 -13.78 -16.80
CA ASN A 21 0.01 -13.22 -16.09
C ASN A 21 0.34 -11.78 -16.54
N ALA A 22 0.05 -11.43 -17.79
CA ALA A 22 0.23 -10.07 -18.32
C ALA A 22 -0.68 -9.05 -17.62
N ASP A 23 -1.93 -9.42 -17.30
CA ASP A 23 -2.84 -8.53 -16.56
C ASP A 23 -2.40 -8.39 -15.10
N ARG A 24 -1.98 -9.48 -14.45
CA ARG A 24 -1.45 -9.45 -13.08
C ARG A 24 -0.22 -8.56 -12.96
N ASN A 25 0.67 -8.58 -13.96
CA ASN A 25 1.88 -7.76 -14.04
C ASN A 25 1.62 -6.36 -14.60
N SER A 26 0.38 -6.01 -14.91
CA SER A 26 0.07 -4.69 -15.46
C SER A 26 0.39 -3.58 -14.44
N LYS A 27 0.80 -2.43 -14.95
CA LYS A 27 1.06 -1.23 -14.14
C LYS A 27 -0.15 -0.89 -13.26
N THR A 28 -1.34 -0.99 -13.80
CA THR A 28 -2.59 -0.71 -13.07
C THR A 28 -2.79 -1.67 -11.91
N ASN A 29 -2.57 -2.97 -12.11
CA ASN A 29 -2.72 -3.95 -11.05
C ASN A 29 -1.68 -3.75 -9.95
N ARG A 30 -0.41 -3.54 -10.33
CA ARG A 30 0.67 -3.22 -9.40
C ARG A 30 0.38 -1.96 -8.58
N GLN A 31 -0.10 -0.89 -9.22
CA GLN A 31 -0.45 0.35 -8.55
C GLN A 31 -1.59 0.14 -7.53
N GLN A 32 -2.60 -0.64 -7.87
CA GLN A 32 -3.70 -0.96 -6.97
C GLN A 32 -3.24 -1.83 -5.79
N ALA A 33 -2.42 -2.84 -6.04
CA ALA A 33 -1.82 -3.66 -5.00
C ALA A 33 -1.00 -2.81 -4.03
N LYS A 34 -0.17 -1.91 -4.56
CA LYS A 34 0.64 -0.97 -3.78
C LYS A 34 -0.20 -0.02 -2.94
N LEU A 35 -1.30 0.50 -3.50
CA LEU A 35 -2.26 1.34 -2.76
C LEU A 35 -2.87 0.59 -1.58
N LEU A 36 -3.42 -0.60 -1.80
CA LEU A 36 -4.09 -1.36 -0.76
C LEU A 36 -3.12 -1.84 0.32
N THR A 37 -1.90 -2.22 -0.07
CA THR A 37 -0.84 -2.57 0.88
C THR A 37 -0.43 -1.35 1.72
N ALA A 38 -0.27 -0.17 1.12
CA ALA A 38 0.00 1.06 1.86
C ALA A 38 -1.13 1.39 2.85
N MET A 39 -2.38 1.29 2.42
CA MET A 39 -3.54 1.50 3.29
C MET A 39 -3.56 0.52 4.46
N SER A 40 -3.19 -0.75 4.24
CA SER A 40 -3.15 -1.77 5.30
C SER A 40 -2.15 -1.47 6.40
N VAL A 41 -1.07 -0.79 6.08
CA VAL A 41 -0.04 -0.40 7.05
C VAL A 41 -0.39 0.93 7.72
N VAL A 42 -0.93 1.88 6.96
CA VAL A 42 -1.12 3.27 7.41
C VAL A 42 -2.37 3.43 8.25
N ILE A 43 -3.51 2.88 7.80
CA ILE A 43 -4.82 3.19 8.40
C ILE A 43 -5.07 2.47 9.72
N PRO A 44 -4.99 1.15 9.82
CA PRO A 44 -5.41 0.46 11.02
C PRO A 44 -4.39 0.60 12.15
N LYS A 45 -4.89 0.73 13.36
CA LYS A 45 -4.09 0.53 14.56
C LYS A 45 -3.83 -0.97 14.77
N ASN A 46 -4.86 -1.77 14.58
CA ASN A 46 -4.85 -3.23 14.69
C ASN A 46 -5.65 -3.79 13.52
N GLY A 47 -4.98 -4.37 12.55
CA GLY A 47 -5.65 -4.95 11.39
C GLY A 47 -4.81 -4.88 10.12
N TYR A 48 -5.37 -5.38 9.05
CA TYR A 48 -4.71 -5.40 7.74
C TYR A 48 -5.75 -5.41 6.61
N ILE A 49 -5.31 -4.98 5.44
CA ILE A 49 -6.04 -5.12 4.19
C ILE A 49 -5.29 -6.13 3.34
N ILE A 50 -5.95 -7.20 2.94
CA ILE A 50 -5.41 -8.16 1.98
C ILE A 50 -5.78 -7.68 0.59
N TYR A 51 -4.82 -7.61 -0.30
CA TYR A 51 -5.08 -7.46 -1.72
C TYR A 51 -4.96 -8.80 -2.43
N VAL A 52 -6.05 -9.22 -3.06
CA VAL A 52 -6.07 -10.42 -3.91
C VAL A 52 -6.11 -9.95 -5.36
N ASP A 53 -5.00 -10.11 -6.05
CA ASP A 53 -4.92 -9.87 -7.47
C ASP A 53 -5.56 -11.02 -8.21
N ASN A 54 -6.60 -10.74 -8.97
CA ASN A 54 -7.35 -11.70 -9.75
C ASN A 54 -7.95 -12.88 -8.97
N ASP A 55 -9.25 -12.81 -8.85
CA ASP A 55 -10.09 -13.89 -8.35
C ASP A 55 -10.14 -15.02 -9.40
N HIS A 56 -8.99 -15.61 -9.71
CA HIS A 56 -8.91 -16.81 -10.51
C HIS A 56 -8.52 -17.98 -9.64
N ASP A 57 -9.55 -18.62 -9.19
CA ASP A 57 -9.50 -20.05 -9.03
C ASP A 57 -9.40 -20.65 -10.42
N ASP A 58 -8.22 -20.77 -10.99
CA ASP A 58 -8.00 -21.82 -11.96
C ASP A 58 -8.05 -23.13 -11.19
N LEU A 59 -9.28 -23.58 -10.97
CA LEU A 59 -9.59 -24.83 -10.32
C LEU A 59 -8.98 -26.02 -11.06
N SER A 60 -8.57 -25.82 -12.32
CA SER A 60 -7.95 -26.87 -13.14
C SER A 60 -6.50 -27.12 -12.77
N THR A 61 -5.79 -26.13 -12.25
CA THR A 61 -4.38 -26.28 -11.88
C THR A 61 -4.12 -26.25 -10.38
N GLY A 62 -5.10 -25.88 -9.56
CA GLY A 62 -4.94 -25.74 -8.11
C GLY A 62 -3.94 -24.65 -7.69
N ALA A 63 -3.43 -23.90 -8.64
CA ALA A 63 -2.38 -22.92 -8.39
C ALA A 63 -2.98 -21.54 -8.15
N ARG A 64 -3.05 -21.13 -6.91
CA ARG A 64 -3.20 -19.72 -6.52
C ARG A 64 -1.85 -19.04 -6.67
N ASN A 65 -1.52 -18.59 -7.87
CA ASN A 65 -0.30 -17.85 -8.12
C ASN A 65 -0.50 -16.39 -7.68
N HIS A 66 -0.16 -16.09 -6.45
CA HIS A 66 -0.03 -14.72 -6.00
C HIS A 66 1.28 -14.13 -6.52
N ILE A 67 1.22 -12.88 -7.00
CA ILE A 67 2.44 -12.15 -7.34
C ILE A 67 3.03 -11.62 -6.04
N GLU A 68 4.29 -11.91 -5.83
CA GLU A 68 5.07 -11.32 -4.75
C GLU A 68 5.63 -9.98 -5.23
N TYR A 69 5.07 -8.90 -4.71
CA TYR A 69 5.53 -7.55 -5.03
C TYR A 69 6.68 -7.14 -4.10
N ASP A 70 7.63 -6.35 -4.62
CA ASP A 70 8.78 -5.85 -3.88
C ASP A 70 8.42 -5.03 -2.64
N PHE A 71 7.27 -4.35 -2.65
CA PHE A 71 6.79 -3.59 -1.50
C PHE A 71 6.24 -4.47 -0.36
N TYR A 72 6.04 -5.78 -0.56
CA TYR A 72 5.67 -6.70 0.52
C TYR A 72 6.83 -6.98 1.48
N SER A 73 8.04 -6.99 0.97
CA SER A 73 9.27 -7.20 1.75
C SER A 73 10.04 -5.90 2.04
N PHE A 74 9.43 -4.75 1.81
CA PHE A 74 10.08 -3.46 1.99
C PHE A 74 10.30 -3.15 3.47
N ASP A 75 11.52 -3.40 3.96
CA ASP A 75 11.89 -3.15 5.34
C ASP A 75 11.98 -1.65 5.64
N ILE A 76 10.97 -1.16 6.33
CA ILE A 76 10.84 0.24 6.76
C ILE A 76 10.98 0.38 8.28
N GLY A 77 11.19 -0.74 8.98
CA GLY A 77 11.30 -0.77 10.43
C GLY A 77 9.95 -0.63 11.15
N LYS A 78 10.00 -0.26 12.42
CA LYS A 78 8.82 -0.16 13.28
C LYS A 78 8.09 1.17 13.12
N PRO A 79 6.74 1.21 13.27
CA PRO A 79 6.02 2.47 13.32
C PRO A 79 6.48 3.37 14.45
N THR A 80 6.75 4.64 14.17
CA THR A 80 7.11 5.68 15.14
C THR A 80 6.00 6.70 15.34
N SER A 81 4.94 6.63 14.53
CA SER A 81 3.73 7.43 14.68
C SER A 81 2.46 6.59 14.52
N GLY A 82 1.32 7.14 14.94
CA GLY A 82 0.02 6.69 14.47
C GLY A 82 -0.27 7.17 13.05
N TYR A 83 -1.52 7.02 12.63
CA TYR A 83 -2.04 7.54 11.38
C TYR A 83 -1.98 9.08 11.35
N ASN A 84 -1.30 9.62 10.35
CA ASN A 84 -1.25 11.06 10.08
C ASN A 84 -2.16 11.37 8.89
N LYS A 85 -3.32 11.98 9.16
CA LYS A 85 -4.23 12.41 8.10
C LYS A 85 -3.69 13.68 7.45
N ILE A 86 -3.55 13.66 6.13
CA ILE A 86 -3.22 14.84 5.33
C ILE A 86 -4.52 15.54 4.93
N LYS A 87 -5.43 14.77 4.33
CA LYS A 87 -6.79 15.18 3.99
C LYS A 87 -7.67 13.95 3.80
N SER A 88 -8.93 14.13 3.40
CA SER A 88 -9.80 13.00 3.09
C SER A 88 -9.18 12.12 1.99
N GLY A 89 -9.02 10.83 2.27
CA GLY A 89 -8.46 9.87 1.33
C GLY A 89 -6.93 9.91 1.14
N VAL A 90 -6.21 10.70 1.95
CA VAL A 90 -4.74 10.78 1.90
C VAL A 90 -4.16 10.79 3.29
N GLY A 91 -3.19 9.91 3.55
CA GLY A 91 -2.54 9.82 4.85
C GLY A 91 -1.22 9.09 4.79
N TYR A 92 -0.47 9.16 5.89
CA TYR A 92 0.82 8.49 6.01
C TYR A 92 1.10 8.05 7.44
N LYS A 93 2.09 7.19 7.59
CA LYS A 93 2.62 6.73 8.88
C LYS A 93 4.14 6.75 8.85
N GLU A 94 4.73 7.34 9.88
CA GLU A 94 6.18 7.35 10.07
C GLU A 94 6.65 6.02 10.66
N HIS A 95 7.84 5.63 10.24
CA HIS A 95 8.57 4.47 10.72
C HIS A 95 10.01 4.87 11.03
N ASP A 96 10.74 4.05 11.77
CA ASP A 96 12.12 4.35 12.17
C ASP A 96 13.11 4.42 11.00
N LYS A 97 12.79 3.82 9.86
CA LYS A 97 13.62 3.83 8.64
C LYS A 97 12.99 4.60 7.47
N GLY A 98 11.87 5.33 7.69
CA GLY A 98 11.20 6.05 6.62
C GLY A 98 9.71 6.21 6.83
N PHE A 99 8.91 6.12 5.77
CA PHE A 99 7.46 6.26 5.87
C PHE A 99 6.72 5.51 4.77
N ILE A 100 5.44 5.24 5.03
CA ILE A 100 4.48 4.76 4.03
C ILE A 100 3.33 5.75 3.96
N ALA A 101 2.87 6.06 2.73
CA ALA A 101 1.73 6.92 2.49
C ALA A 101 0.77 6.29 1.48
N TYR A 102 -0.49 6.74 1.49
CA TYR A 102 -1.49 6.36 0.50
C TYR A 102 -2.30 7.56 0.02
N ASN A 103 -2.80 7.45 -1.20
CA ASN A 103 -3.67 8.42 -1.84
C ASN A 103 -4.74 7.71 -2.66
N ILE A 104 -5.99 7.71 -2.18
CA ILE A 104 -7.13 7.12 -2.91
C ILE A 104 -7.81 8.11 -3.85
N THR A 105 -7.40 9.38 -3.85
CA THR A 105 -8.02 10.41 -4.68
C THR A 105 -7.63 10.27 -6.14
N GLY A 106 -8.41 10.87 -7.03
CA GLY A 106 -8.14 10.90 -8.46
C GLY A 106 -7.02 11.85 -8.91
N ASN A 107 -6.38 12.57 -7.99
CA ASN A 107 -5.36 13.56 -8.29
C ASN A 107 -4.07 13.30 -7.51
N THR A 108 -2.94 13.61 -8.11
CA THR A 108 -1.64 13.65 -7.42
C THR A 108 -1.69 14.63 -6.25
N GLN A 109 -1.11 14.24 -5.13
CA GLN A 109 -1.09 15.03 -3.90
C GLN A 109 0.33 15.32 -3.46
N LYS A 110 0.55 16.54 -2.98
CA LYS A 110 1.77 16.91 -2.26
C LYS A 110 1.49 16.97 -0.77
N PHE A 111 2.43 16.56 0.03
CA PHE A 111 2.35 16.67 1.48
C PHE A 111 3.71 16.86 2.11
N LYS A 112 3.70 17.36 3.33
CA LYS A 112 4.89 17.60 4.12
C LYS A 112 4.89 16.69 5.33
N ARG A 113 5.98 15.94 5.52
CA ARG A 113 6.20 15.11 6.72
C ARG A 113 6.49 15.99 7.93
N LYS A 114 6.44 15.41 9.13
CA LYS A 114 6.80 16.12 10.38
C LYS A 114 8.23 16.64 10.39
N ASN A 115 9.15 15.98 9.69
CA ASN A 115 10.54 16.43 9.55
C ASN A 115 10.74 17.59 8.56
N GLY A 116 9.65 18.07 7.94
CA GLY A 116 9.67 19.19 6.99
C GLY A 116 9.89 18.80 5.54
N GLN A 117 10.22 17.56 5.23
CA GLN A 117 10.40 17.09 3.85
C GLN A 117 9.07 17.03 3.08
N GLU A 118 9.10 17.52 1.85
CA GLU A 118 7.96 17.45 0.94
C GLU A 118 8.04 16.20 0.06
N HIS A 119 6.89 15.56 -0.13
CA HIS A 119 6.75 14.40 -0.98
C HIS A 119 5.53 14.53 -1.87
N THR A 120 5.59 13.83 -3.01
CA THR A 120 4.48 13.74 -3.96
C THR A 120 4.01 12.31 -4.04
N ILE A 121 2.71 12.10 -3.96
CA ILE A 121 2.09 10.79 -4.13
C ILE A 121 1.09 10.83 -5.29
N GLU A 122 1.24 9.93 -6.24
CA GLU A 122 0.37 9.83 -7.41
C GLU A 122 -1.07 9.50 -7.02
N ALA A 123 -2.00 9.83 -7.92
CA ALA A 123 -3.40 9.45 -7.79
C ALA A 123 -3.55 7.94 -7.64
N LYS A 124 -4.44 7.49 -6.75
CA LYS A 124 -4.78 6.07 -6.54
C LYS A 124 -3.54 5.18 -6.35
N SER A 125 -2.58 5.64 -5.53
CA SER A 125 -1.31 4.96 -5.33
C SER A 125 -0.89 4.89 -3.87
N GLY A 126 -0.02 3.91 -3.56
CA GLY A 126 0.78 3.85 -2.35
C GLY A 126 2.18 4.41 -2.59
N LEU A 127 2.82 4.88 -1.54
CA LEU A 127 4.19 5.38 -1.55
C LEU A 127 4.97 4.73 -0.41
N PHE A 128 6.07 4.06 -0.73
CA PHE A 128 6.96 3.37 0.21
C PHE A 128 8.33 3.99 0.10
N CYS A 129 8.81 4.62 1.16
CA CYS A 129 10.05 5.39 1.15
C CYS A 129 10.94 5.07 2.34
N LYS A 130 12.25 4.97 2.09
CA LYS A 130 13.29 4.87 3.11
C LYS A 130 14.08 6.17 3.20
N ASP A 131 14.41 6.55 4.43
CA ASP A 131 15.34 7.63 4.70
C ASP A 131 16.77 7.07 4.69
N VAL A 132 17.61 7.61 3.81
CA VAL A 132 19.01 7.22 3.65
C VAL A 132 19.88 8.46 3.88
N GLY A 133 20.32 8.65 5.11
CA GLY A 133 20.98 9.90 5.52
C GLY A 133 20.04 11.10 5.39
N ALA A 134 20.44 12.13 4.64
CA ALA A 134 19.62 13.31 4.38
C ALA A 134 18.65 13.16 3.22
N LYS A 135 18.67 12.03 2.50
CA LYS A 135 17.84 11.77 1.34
C LYS A 135 16.74 10.76 1.66
N THR A 136 15.69 10.80 0.88
CA THR A 136 14.60 9.80 0.92
C THR A 136 14.52 9.10 -0.43
N GLU A 137 14.55 7.77 -0.41
CA GLU A 137 14.45 6.91 -1.59
C GLU A 137 13.13 6.16 -1.56
N CYS A 138 12.37 6.26 -2.64
CA CYS A 138 11.05 5.65 -2.75
C CYS A 138 11.01 4.58 -3.84
N LEU A 139 10.23 3.51 -3.59
CA LEU A 139 9.94 2.52 -4.62
C LEU A 139 9.20 3.15 -5.79
N SER A 140 9.69 2.88 -7.00
CA SER A 140 9.04 3.34 -8.23
C SER A 140 7.64 2.74 -8.41
N ASN A 141 6.80 3.42 -9.17
CA ASN A 141 5.48 2.90 -9.55
C ASN A 141 5.52 2.08 -10.86
N ASN A 142 6.72 1.84 -11.37
CA ASN A 142 6.93 1.07 -12.61
C ASN A 142 6.98 -0.43 -12.34
#